data_95bf854ffedb9bc6172e5e3100e506a4
#
_entry.id   95bf854ffedb9bc6172e5e3100e506a4
#
_cell.length_a   1.000
_cell.length_b   1.000
_cell.length_c   1.000
_cell.angle_alpha   90.00
_cell.angle_beta   90.00
_cell.angle_gamma   90.00
#
_symmetry.space_group_name_H-M   'P 1'
#
loop_
_entity.id
_entity.type
_entity.pdbx_description
1 polymer ?
#
loop_
_entity_poly.entity_id
_entity_poly.type
_entity_poly.pdbx_seq_one_letter_code
_entity_poly.pdbx_strand_id
1 'polypeptide(L)'
;MKAVIVEIKDNVAAVLSEDGRISKIRNKKYSVGQEIVLKKTNTYIKIAVSSAAAMMLFTTTAWAYFTPYSYVSIDINPSFEFSINRFDRVLNVKALNYDGEKVTDEIGVAGLKNKEIKEAVKTVIV
;
A
#
# COMPACT_ATOMS: atom_id res chain seq x y z
N MET A 1 -31.59 16.08 1.62
CA MET A 1 -32.26 16.53 0.37
C MET A 1 -33.53 15.73 0.20
N LYS A 2 -34.64 16.40 0.01
CA LYS A 2 -35.92 15.73 -0.27
C LYS A 2 -36.01 15.33 -1.74
N ALA A 3 -36.64 14.21 -2.01
CA ALA A 3 -36.86 13.70 -3.34
C ALA A 3 -38.21 12.98 -3.42
N VAL A 4 -38.79 12.92 -4.60
CA VAL A 4 -40.07 12.26 -4.87
C VAL A 4 -39.83 11.08 -5.81
N ILE A 5 -40.46 9.95 -5.50
CA ILE A 5 -40.45 8.78 -6.37
C ILE A 5 -41.34 9.05 -7.59
N VAL A 6 -40.77 9.06 -8.78
CA VAL A 6 -41.49 9.36 -10.02
C VAL A 6 -41.80 8.11 -10.86
N GLU A 7 -40.99 7.08 -10.76
CA GLU A 7 -41.16 5.82 -11.48
C GLU A 7 -40.53 4.66 -10.71
N ILE A 8 -41.12 3.50 -10.76
CA ILE A 8 -40.58 2.26 -10.23
C ILE A 8 -40.62 1.21 -11.34
N LYS A 9 -39.43 0.62 -11.60
CA LYS A 9 -39.29 -0.47 -12.55
C LYS A 9 -38.39 -1.55 -11.92
N ASP A 10 -38.93 -2.75 -11.81
CA ASP A 10 -38.26 -3.87 -11.17
C ASP A 10 -37.79 -3.53 -9.74
N ASN A 11 -36.50 -3.58 -9.48
CA ASN A 11 -35.91 -3.27 -8.18
C ASN A 11 -35.27 -1.87 -8.12
N VAL A 12 -35.61 -0.99 -9.08
CA VAL A 12 -35.04 0.35 -9.19
C VAL A 12 -36.17 1.38 -9.14
N ALA A 13 -35.98 2.43 -8.35
CA ALA A 13 -36.82 3.59 -8.29
C ALA A 13 -36.12 4.82 -8.89
N ALA A 14 -36.77 5.52 -9.78
CA ALA A 14 -36.33 6.82 -10.26
C ALA A 14 -36.87 7.89 -9.32
N VAL A 15 -36.00 8.78 -8.86
CA VAL A 15 -36.33 9.85 -7.92
C VAL A 15 -35.99 11.21 -8.51
N LEU A 16 -36.88 12.18 -8.32
CA LEU A 16 -36.64 13.56 -8.64
C LEU A 16 -36.29 14.33 -7.38
N SER A 17 -35.10 14.89 -7.35
CA SER A 17 -34.58 15.67 -6.22
C SER A 17 -35.02 17.13 -6.32
N GLU A 18 -34.98 17.88 -5.22
CA GLU A 18 -35.30 19.30 -5.16
C GLU A 18 -34.48 20.17 -6.12
N ASP A 19 -33.26 19.72 -6.47
CA ASP A 19 -32.37 20.38 -7.43
C ASP A 19 -32.70 20.08 -8.91
N GLY A 20 -33.84 19.40 -9.18
CA GLY A 20 -34.29 19.02 -10.52
C GLY A 20 -33.56 17.83 -11.15
N ARG A 21 -32.70 17.15 -10.41
CA ARG A 21 -31.97 15.98 -10.91
C ARG A 21 -32.79 14.71 -10.73
N ILE A 22 -32.74 13.86 -11.74
CA ILE A 22 -33.28 12.51 -11.68
C ILE A 22 -32.14 11.52 -11.36
N SER A 23 -32.35 10.74 -10.33
CA SER A 23 -31.38 9.70 -9.89
C SER A 23 -32.08 8.36 -9.80
N LYS A 24 -31.33 7.28 -9.97
CA LYS A 24 -31.82 5.92 -9.77
C LYS A 24 -31.31 5.39 -8.45
N ILE A 25 -32.21 4.87 -7.63
CA ILE A 25 -31.90 4.23 -6.35
C ILE A 25 -32.51 2.84 -6.29
N ARG A 26 -32.02 2.01 -5.40
CA ARG A 26 -32.62 0.70 -5.14
C ARG A 26 -34.01 0.88 -4.53
N ASN A 27 -34.99 0.19 -5.07
CA ASN A 27 -36.34 0.21 -4.53
C ASN A 27 -36.38 -0.54 -3.18
N LYS A 28 -36.71 0.17 -2.13
CA LYS A 28 -36.92 -0.37 -0.77
C LYS A 28 -38.40 -0.43 -0.42
N LYS A 29 -39.23 -0.91 -1.35
CA LYS A 29 -40.69 -0.92 -1.24
C LYS A 29 -41.32 0.48 -1.20
N TYR A 30 -40.76 1.39 -1.98
CA TYR A 30 -41.32 2.73 -2.17
C TYR A 30 -42.55 2.70 -3.09
N SER A 31 -43.40 3.71 -2.99
CA SER A 31 -44.52 3.92 -3.88
C SER A 31 -44.32 5.18 -4.75
N VAL A 32 -44.85 5.19 -5.97
CA VAL A 32 -44.79 6.37 -6.84
C VAL A 32 -45.47 7.54 -6.16
N GLY A 33 -44.84 8.72 -6.18
CA GLY A 33 -45.29 9.92 -5.49
C GLY A 33 -44.87 10.03 -4.02
N GLN A 34 -44.23 9.03 -3.48
CA GLN A 34 -43.72 9.05 -2.11
C GLN A 34 -42.54 10.03 -1.98
N GLU A 35 -42.58 10.89 -0.98
CA GLU A 35 -41.42 11.72 -0.60
C GLU A 35 -40.45 10.92 0.26
N ILE A 36 -39.18 11.02 -0.09
CA ILE A 36 -38.07 10.42 0.67
C ILE A 36 -36.98 11.44 0.90
N VAL A 37 -36.14 11.19 1.92
CA VAL A 37 -34.95 11.98 2.18
C VAL A 37 -33.72 11.23 1.68
N LEU A 38 -33.07 11.79 0.67
CA LEU A 38 -31.80 11.27 0.19
C LEU A 38 -30.68 11.78 1.09
N LYS A 39 -29.94 10.86 1.68
CA LYS A 39 -28.68 11.21 2.34
C LYS A 39 -27.67 11.61 1.28
N LYS A 40 -27.30 12.88 1.24
CA LYS A 40 -26.20 13.35 0.43
C LYS A 40 -24.91 12.75 1.01
N THR A 41 -24.43 11.69 0.40
CA THR A 41 -23.14 11.12 0.78
C THR A 41 -22.08 12.13 0.39
N ASN A 42 -21.42 12.71 1.37
CA ASN A 42 -20.41 13.72 1.11
C ASN A 42 -19.22 13.04 0.42
N THR A 43 -19.02 13.36 -0.85
CA THR A 43 -17.93 12.82 -1.67
C THR A 43 -16.57 13.08 -1.04
N TYR A 44 -16.41 14.21 -0.35
CA TYR A 44 -15.16 14.53 0.36
C TYR A 44 -14.83 13.54 1.47
N ILE A 45 -15.85 13.04 2.18
CA ILE A 45 -15.65 12.02 3.23
C ILE A 45 -15.17 10.70 2.60
N LYS A 46 -15.74 10.29 1.48
CA LYS A 46 -15.30 9.08 0.77
C LYS A 46 -13.86 9.19 0.28
N ILE A 47 -13.49 10.34 -0.27
CA ILE A 47 -12.12 10.61 -0.72
C ILE A 47 -11.18 10.62 0.49
N ALA A 48 -11.53 11.27 1.58
CA ALA A 48 -10.73 11.32 2.80
C ALA A 48 -10.49 9.93 3.40
N VAL A 49 -11.52 9.09 3.48
CA VAL A 49 -11.39 7.72 4.00
C VAL A 49 -10.52 6.85 3.10
N SER A 50 -10.71 6.93 1.79
CA SER A 50 -9.89 6.13 0.85
C SER A 50 -8.42 6.58 0.83
N SER A 51 -8.15 7.88 0.94
CA SER A 51 -6.78 8.39 1.01
C SER A 51 -6.08 8.01 2.32
N ALA A 52 -6.80 8.03 3.44
CA ALA A 52 -6.26 7.58 4.74
C ALA A 52 -5.91 6.09 4.70
N ALA A 53 -6.77 5.25 4.14
CA ALA A 53 -6.51 3.82 3.97
C ALA A 53 -5.28 3.56 3.09
N ALA A 54 -5.16 4.27 1.97
CA ALA A 54 -3.98 4.18 1.10
C ALA A 54 -2.71 4.60 1.83
N MET A 55 -2.72 5.70 2.58
CA MET A 55 -1.58 6.14 3.40
C MET A 55 -1.16 5.09 4.43
N MET A 56 -2.10 4.46 5.12
CA MET A 56 -1.80 3.39 6.08
C MET A 56 -1.11 2.21 5.41
N LEU A 57 -1.58 1.78 4.24
CA LEU A 57 -0.95 0.69 3.50
C LEU A 57 0.46 1.05 3.05
N PHE A 58 0.69 2.25 2.53
CA PHE A 58 2.01 2.69 2.13
C PHE A 58 2.98 2.81 3.29
N THR A 59 2.54 3.40 4.42
CA THR A 59 3.41 3.56 5.59
C THR A 59 3.78 2.23 6.22
N THR A 60 2.84 1.30 6.34
CA THR A 60 3.13 -0.04 6.91
C THR A 60 4.05 -0.86 6.01
N THR A 61 3.86 -0.79 4.69
CA THR A 61 4.72 -1.48 3.74
C THR A 61 6.13 -0.89 3.73
N ALA A 62 6.25 0.44 3.71
CA ALA A 62 7.54 1.12 3.79
C ALA A 62 8.26 0.80 5.10
N TRP A 63 7.57 0.84 6.21
CA TRP A 63 8.14 0.47 7.51
C TRP A 63 8.66 -0.98 7.51
N ALA A 64 7.88 -1.93 7.00
CA ALA A 64 8.27 -3.33 6.90
C ALA A 64 9.48 -3.53 5.98
N TYR A 65 9.57 -2.74 4.90
CA TYR A 65 10.69 -2.81 3.96
C TYR A 65 12.01 -2.30 4.56
N PHE A 66 11.98 -1.18 5.28
CA PHE A 66 13.18 -0.55 5.83
C PHE A 66 13.57 -1.06 7.22
N THR A 67 12.75 -1.89 7.84
CA THR A 67 13.04 -2.46 9.15
C THR A 67 13.85 -3.75 9.00
N PRO A 68 15.04 -3.85 9.64
CA PRO A 68 15.80 -5.09 9.68
C PRO A 68 14.97 -6.23 10.30
N TYR A 69 14.90 -7.34 9.63
CA TYR A 69 14.19 -8.53 10.09
C TYR A 69 15.15 -9.62 10.57
N SER A 70 16.26 -9.77 9.86
CA SER A 70 17.27 -10.78 10.15
C SER A 70 18.65 -10.29 9.76
N TYR A 71 19.66 -10.93 10.30
CA TYR A 71 21.06 -10.70 9.99
C TYR A 71 21.67 -11.99 9.47
N VAL A 72 22.41 -11.90 8.38
CA VAL A 72 23.14 -13.01 7.79
C VAL A 72 24.62 -12.71 7.88
N SER A 73 25.36 -13.50 8.65
CA SER A 73 26.81 -13.38 8.78
C SER A 73 27.51 -14.43 7.91
N ILE A 74 28.49 -13.99 7.18
CA ILE A 74 29.44 -14.85 6.49
C ILE A 74 30.76 -14.72 7.23
N ASP A 75 31.16 -15.78 7.90
CA ASP A 75 32.37 -15.82 8.76
C ASP A 75 33.48 -16.61 8.09
N ILE A 76 33.79 -16.24 6.88
CA ILE A 76 34.93 -16.69 6.11
C ILE A 76 35.75 -15.47 5.69
N ASN A 77 36.85 -15.66 4.99
CA ASN A 77 37.61 -14.53 4.48
C ASN A 77 37.29 -14.27 3.00
N PRO A 78 36.68 -13.12 2.62
CA PRO A 78 36.26 -11.95 3.44
C PRO A 78 35.00 -12.18 4.28
N SER A 79 34.91 -11.52 5.45
CA SER A 79 33.77 -11.64 6.38
C SER A 79 32.80 -10.46 6.31
N PHE A 80 31.53 -10.76 6.27
CA PHE A 80 30.45 -9.76 6.15
C PHE A 80 29.24 -10.09 7.04
N GLU A 81 28.54 -9.05 7.44
CA GLU A 81 27.21 -9.13 8.03
C GLU A 81 26.22 -8.35 7.16
N PHE A 82 25.20 -9.02 6.70
CA PHE A 82 24.11 -8.42 5.93
C PHE A 82 22.89 -8.22 6.83
N SER A 83 22.36 -7.00 6.85
CA SER A 83 21.04 -6.72 7.42
C SER A 83 20.01 -6.87 6.30
N ILE A 84 19.05 -7.76 6.48
CA ILE A 84 17.99 -8.02 5.50
C ILE A 84 16.62 -7.71 6.07
N ASN A 85 15.68 -7.33 5.19
CA ASN A 85 14.30 -7.13 5.54
C ASN A 85 13.48 -8.44 5.43
N ARG A 86 12.17 -8.36 5.64
CA ARG A 86 11.24 -9.51 5.54
C ARG A 86 11.13 -10.09 4.13
N PHE A 87 11.56 -9.34 3.12
CA PHE A 87 11.49 -9.72 1.70
C PHE A 87 12.83 -10.25 1.18
N ASP A 88 13.75 -10.62 2.06
CA ASP A 88 15.10 -11.08 1.76
C ASP A 88 15.95 -10.06 0.95
N ARG A 89 15.63 -8.77 1.08
CA ARG A 89 16.38 -7.68 0.46
C ARG A 89 17.41 -7.10 1.42
N VAL A 90 18.59 -6.84 0.92
CA VAL A 90 19.69 -6.27 1.70
C VAL A 90 19.41 -4.80 2.00
N LEU A 91 19.39 -4.46 3.29
CA LEU A 91 19.27 -3.09 3.78
C LEU A 91 20.63 -2.45 4.02
N ASN A 92 21.56 -3.22 4.58
CA ASN A 92 22.91 -2.76 4.84
C ASN A 92 23.90 -3.92 4.80
N VAL A 93 25.16 -3.60 4.56
CA VAL A 93 26.28 -4.54 4.58
C VAL A 93 27.38 -3.96 5.47
N LYS A 94 27.85 -4.77 6.41
CA LYS A 94 28.96 -4.42 7.29
C LYS A 94 30.09 -5.41 7.06
N ALA A 95 31.28 -4.91 6.75
CA ALA A 95 32.49 -5.72 6.74
C ALA A 95 32.93 -6.02 8.17
N LEU A 96 33.32 -7.26 8.42
CA LEU A 96 33.77 -7.72 9.74
C LEU A 96 35.30 -7.88 9.85
N ASN A 97 36.00 -7.85 8.72
CA ASN A 97 37.45 -7.91 8.65
C ASN A 97 38.00 -7.00 7.54
N TYR A 98 39.30 -6.86 7.51
CA TYR A 98 40.02 -5.99 6.57
C TYR A 98 39.80 -6.39 5.10
N ASP A 99 39.77 -7.68 4.80
CA ASP A 99 39.52 -8.14 3.42
C ASP A 99 38.06 -7.87 3.00
N GLY A 100 37.12 -7.96 3.94
CA GLY A 100 35.73 -7.52 3.73
C GLY A 100 35.63 -6.03 3.45
N GLU A 101 36.38 -5.18 4.15
CA GLU A 101 36.40 -3.73 3.89
C GLU A 101 36.91 -3.42 2.49
N LYS A 102 37.97 -4.05 2.02
CA LYS A 102 38.43 -3.89 0.63
C LYS A 102 37.38 -4.22 -0.40
N VAL A 103 36.67 -5.33 -0.22
CA VAL A 103 35.61 -5.76 -1.15
C VAL A 103 34.45 -4.77 -1.12
N THR A 104 34.07 -4.26 0.05
CA THR A 104 32.99 -3.25 0.14
C THR A 104 33.40 -1.91 -0.48
N ASP A 105 34.66 -1.54 -0.42
CA ASP A 105 35.19 -0.33 -1.07
C ASP A 105 35.22 -0.47 -2.59
N GLU A 106 35.58 -1.63 -3.11
CA GLU A 106 35.62 -1.90 -4.55
C GLU A 106 34.21 -1.98 -5.18
N ILE A 107 33.30 -2.72 -4.57
CA ILE A 107 31.95 -2.93 -5.10
C ILE A 107 31.03 -1.74 -4.76
N GLY A 108 31.27 -1.14 -3.61
CA GLY A 108 30.40 -0.13 -3.00
C GLY A 108 29.18 -0.75 -2.30
N VAL A 109 28.92 -0.33 -1.07
CA VAL A 109 27.77 -0.79 -0.28
C VAL A 109 26.44 -0.49 -0.99
N ALA A 110 26.37 0.63 -1.70
CA ALA A 110 25.19 1.01 -2.48
C ALA A 110 24.83 0.00 -3.59
N GLY A 111 25.85 -0.65 -4.18
CA GLY A 111 25.66 -1.68 -5.19
C GLY A 111 25.08 -2.99 -4.65
N LEU A 112 25.19 -3.23 -3.34
CA LEU A 112 24.67 -4.42 -2.66
C LEU A 112 23.30 -4.18 -2.03
N LYS A 113 22.93 -2.94 -1.73
CA LYS A 113 21.63 -2.59 -1.15
C LYS A 113 20.51 -2.90 -2.13
N ASN A 114 19.38 -3.31 -1.58
CA ASN A 114 18.17 -3.65 -2.32
C ASN A 114 18.27 -4.90 -3.21
N LYS A 115 19.41 -5.57 -3.26
CA LYS A 115 19.53 -6.88 -3.91
C LYS A 115 18.94 -7.98 -3.04
N GLU A 116 18.51 -9.06 -3.69
CA GLU A 116 18.20 -10.28 -2.96
C GLU A 116 19.44 -10.83 -2.28
N ILE A 117 19.31 -11.32 -1.03
CA ILE A 117 20.46 -11.78 -0.23
C ILE A 117 21.31 -12.81 -0.96
N LYS A 118 20.71 -13.72 -1.72
CA LYS A 118 21.44 -14.72 -2.51
C LYS A 118 22.35 -14.09 -3.55
N GLU A 119 21.88 -13.05 -4.23
CA GLU A 119 22.66 -12.32 -5.23
C GLU A 119 23.77 -11.49 -4.59
N ALA A 120 23.46 -10.83 -3.48
CA ALA A 120 24.45 -10.05 -2.75
C ALA A 120 25.60 -10.93 -2.24
N VAL A 121 25.29 -12.09 -1.67
CA VAL A 121 26.29 -13.07 -1.20
C VAL A 121 27.15 -13.57 -2.37
N LYS A 122 26.57 -13.91 -3.50
CA LYS A 122 27.33 -14.30 -4.69
C LYS A 122 28.28 -13.22 -5.16
N THR A 123 27.86 -11.97 -5.11
CA THR A 123 28.67 -10.83 -5.56
C THR A 123 29.91 -10.63 -4.69
N VAL A 124 29.82 -10.86 -3.39
CA VAL A 124 30.95 -10.65 -2.47
C VAL A 124 31.87 -11.87 -2.35
N ILE A 125 31.42 -13.08 -2.67
CA ILE A 125 32.22 -14.32 -2.58
C ILE A 125 32.98 -14.57 -3.89
N VAL A 126 32.44 -14.13 -5.00
CA VAL A 126 33.11 -14.27 -6.30
C VAL A 126 34.09 -13.14 -6.53
#